data_967b0926f309c43aabea3031094c8357
#
_entry.id   967b0926f309c43aabea3031094c8357
#
_cell.length_a   1.000
_cell.length_b   1.000
_cell.length_c   1.000
_cell.angle_alpha   90.00
_cell.angle_beta   90.00
_cell.angle_gamma   90.00
#
_symmetry.space_group_name_H-M   'P 1'
#
loop_
_entity.id
_entity.type
_entity.pdbx_description
1 polymer ?
#
loop_
_entity_poly.entity_id
_entity_poly.type
_entity_poly.pdbx_seq_one_letter_code
_entity_poly.pdbx_strand_id
1 'polypeptide(L)'
;PYTTLFRSGICLGMQMMVIEFARNVLGYVDANSREMDEKTPHNVIDIMEEQKNITQMGGTMRLGAYDCDVREGSKTFEAYGQKQISERHRHRYEFNNQYIKEYEKAGMQCVGTNPDSNLVEIVEIPTLKWYIGTQFHPEYSSTVLKPHPLFLSFVKAAIENSLSTKKQSKDK
;
A
#
# COMPACT_ATOMS: atom_id res chain seq x y z
N PRO A 1 -4.58 17.16 -11.10
CA PRO A 1 -4.10 17.78 -9.88
C PRO A 1 -4.43 16.88 -8.70
N TYR A 2 -3.40 16.34 -8.06
CA TYR A 2 -3.52 15.48 -6.86
C TYR A 2 -3.91 16.34 -5.67
N THR A 3 -5.19 16.54 -5.48
CA THR A 3 -5.70 17.34 -4.36
C THR A 3 -5.94 16.54 -3.08
N THR A 4 -5.73 15.23 -3.10
CA THR A 4 -5.93 14.40 -1.90
C THR A 4 -4.60 14.16 -1.18
N LEU A 5 -4.32 15.00 -0.19
CA LEU A 5 -3.17 14.89 0.72
C LEU A 5 -3.24 13.69 1.66
N PHE A 6 -4.38 13.00 1.69
CA PHE A 6 -4.68 11.89 2.58
C PHE A 6 -5.30 10.73 1.83
N ARG A 7 -4.64 9.58 1.88
CA ARG A 7 -5.17 8.32 1.36
C ARG A 7 -4.65 7.13 2.15
N SER A 8 -5.56 6.22 2.46
CA SER A 8 -5.21 4.87 2.88
C SER A 8 -5.87 3.88 1.94
N GLY A 9 -5.08 2.96 1.39
CA GLY A 9 -5.55 1.86 0.56
C GLY A 9 -5.36 0.54 1.27
N ILE A 10 -6.41 -0.28 1.38
CA ILE A 10 -6.36 -1.59 2.02
C ILE A 10 -6.62 -2.64 0.95
N CYS A 11 -5.75 -3.64 0.84
CA CYS A 11 -5.83 -4.75 -0.09
C CYS A 11 -6.05 -4.27 -1.54
N LEU A 12 -7.24 -4.46 -2.12
CA LEU A 12 -7.59 -3.91 -3.42
C LEU A 12 -7.38 -2.39 -3.50
N GLY A 13 -7.58 -1.67 -2.40
CA GLY A 13 -7.33 -0.24 -2.33
C GLY A 13 -5.87 0.12 -2.58
N MET A 14 -4.91 -0.63 -2.04
CA MET A 14 -3.49 -0.48 -2.38
C MET A 14 -3.23 -0.76 -3.85
N GLN A 15 -3.82 -1.83 -4.40
CA GLN A 15 -3.66 -2.18 -5.81
C GLN A 15 -4.16 -1.06 -6.73
N MET A 16 -5.30 -0.44 -6.39
CA MET A 16 -5.82 0.72 -7.13
C MET A 16 -4.89 1.94 -7.03
N MET A 17 -4.26 2.18 -5.87
CA MET A 17 -3.25 3.25 -5.71
C MET A 17 -2.03 3.00 -6.60
N VAL A 18 -1.57 1.76 -6.69
CA VAL A 18 -0.46 1.33 -7.55
C VAL A 18 -0.81 1.55 -9.03
N ILE A 19 -1.96 1.05 -9.48
CA ILE A 19 -2.42 1.22 -10.88
C ILE A 19 -2.57 2.69 -11.23
N GLU A 20 -3.18 3.48 -10.34
CA GLU A 20 -3.38 4.91 -10.55
C GLU A 20 -2.04 5.65 -10.69
N PHE A 21 -1.08 5.36 -9.85
CA PHE A 21 0.25 5.94 -9.91
C PHE A 21 0.98 5.56 -11.22
N ALA A 22 0.87 4.31 -11.66
CA ALA A 22 1.43 3.89 -12.93
C ALA A 22 0.85 4.68 -14.11
N ARG A 23 -0.46 4.88 -14.14
CA ARG A 23 -1.15 5.58 -15.22
C ARG A 23 -0.81 7.06 -15.26
N ASN A 24 -0.82 7.72 -14.12
CA ASN A 24 -0.77 9.18 -14.04
C ASN A 24 0.61 9.75 -13.71
N VAL A 25 1.52 8.95 -13.17
CA VAL A 25 2.89 9.40 -12.82
C VAL A 25 3.94 8.73 -13.69
N LEU A 26 3.86 7.39 -13.88
CA LEU A 26 4.82 6.67 -14.74
C LEU A 26 4.46 6.78 -16.24
N GLY A 27 3.24 7.18 -16.58
CA GLY A 27 2.77 7.31 -17.96
C GLY A 27 2.34 6.01 -18.62
N TYR A 28 2.18 4.92 -17.85
CA TYR A 28 1.66 3.64 -18.34
C TYR A 28 0.15 3.67 -18.38
N VAL A 29 -0.43 4.34 -19.38
CA VAL A 29 -1.87 4.62 -19.48
C VAL A 29 -2.75 3.36 -19.46
N ASP A 30 -2.20 2.24 -19.84
CA ASP A 30 -2.83 0.92 -19.90
C ASP A 30 -2.46 0.01 -18.70
N ALA A 31 -1.71 0.53 -17.71
CA ALA A 31 -1.37 -0.23 -16.53
C ALA A 31 -2.61 -0.76 -15.81
N ASN A 32 -2.58 -2.03 -15.42
CA ASN A 32 -3.71 -2.67 -14.78
C ASN A 32 -3.27 -3.83 -13.87
N SER A 33 -4.23 -4.41 -13.16
CA SER A 33 -4.11 -5.73 -12.55
C SER A 33 -4.43 -6.79 -13.60
N ARG A 34 -3.64 -7.86 -13.64
CA ARG A 34 -3.93 -9.04 -14.47
C ARG A 34 -5.23 -9.73 -14.06
N GLU A 35 -5.72 -9.50 -12.85
CA GLU A 35 -7.06 -9.94 -12.42
C GLU A 35 -8.18 -9.27 -13.21
N MET A 36 -7.99 -8.00 -13.57
CA MET A 36 -9.00 -7.17 -14.27
C MET A 36 -8.82 -7.19 -15.77
N ASP A 37 -7.56 -7.30 -16.24
CA ASP A 37 -7.19 -7.39 -17.64
C ASP A 37 -5.97 -8.31 -17.81
N GLU A 38 -6.23 -9.55 -18.20
CA GLU A 38 -5.16 -10.55 -18.44
C GLU A 38 -4.15 -10.15 -19.50
N LYS A 39 -4.53 -9.27 -20.42
CA LYS A 39 -3.73 -8.86 -21.58
C LYS A 39 -3.02 -7.52 -21.38
N THR A 40 -3.18 -6.90 -20.21
CA THR A 40 -2.50 -5.62 -19.98
C THR A 40 -1.00 -5.74 -20.20
N PRO A 41 -0.39 -4.84 -21.01
CA PRO A 41 1.05 -4.86 -21.25
C PRO A 41 1.84 -4.40 -20.01
N HIS A 42 1.24 -3.59 -19.13
CA HIS A 42 1.82 -3.13 -17.88
C HIS A 42 1.03 -3.68 -16.68
N ASN A 43 1.28 -4.96 -16.40
CA ASN A 43 0.67 -5.69 -15.27
C ASN A 43 1.38 -5.33 -13.95
N VAL A 44 1.15 -4.13 -13.46
CA VAL A 44 1.74 -3.63 -12.20
C VAL A 44 1.21 -4.35 -10.96
N ILE A 45 0.09 -5.05 -11.11
CA ILE A 45 -0.46 -6.03 -10.16
C ILE A 45 -0.57 -7.36 -10.90
N ASP A 46 0.05 -8.39 -10.36
CA ASP A 46 0.11 -9.73 -10.99
C ASP A 46 -0.08 -10.84 -9.95
N ILE A 47 -0.28 -12.04 -10.44
CA ILE A 47 -0.25 -13.25 -9.62
C ILE A 47 1.21 -13.64 -9.32
N MET A 48 1.46 -14.23 -8.16
CA MET A 48 2.81 -14.72 -7.82
C MET A 48 3.28 -15.81 -8.78
N GLU A 49 4.59 -15.85 -9.09
CA GLU A 49 5.19 -16.89 -9.93
C GLU A 49 4.89 -18.31 -9.44
N GLU A 50 4.94 -18.52 -8.11
CA GLU A 50 4.65 -19.80 -7.47
C GLU A 50 3.19 -20.24 -7.66
N GLN A 51 2.29 -19.28 -7.85
CA GLN A 51 0.86 -19.52 -8.04
C GLN A 51 0.48 -19.79 -9.52
N LYS A 52 1.33 -19.43 -10.47
CA LYS A 52 1.06 -19.63 -11.91
C LYS A 52 0.93 -21.11 -12.31
N ASN A 53 1.52 -22.01 -11.54
CA ASN A 53 1.52 -23.45 -11.80
C ASN A 53 0.43 -24.23 -11.05
N ILE A 54 -0.42 -23.57 -10.26
CA ILE A 54 -1.46 -24.23 -9.47
C ILE A 54 -2.78 -24.21 -10.24
N THR A 55 -3.26 -25.41 -10.63
CA THR A 55 -4.50 -25.58 -11.39
C THR A 55 -5.78 -25.41 -10.57
N GLN A 56 -5.70 -25.38 -9.23
CA GLN A 56 -6.85 -25.19 -8.35
C GLN A 56 -6.88 -23.77 -7.79
N MET A 57 -7.84 -22.98 -8.24
CA MET A 57 -8.00 -21.56 -7.87
C MET A 57 -8.08 -21.28 -6.37
N GLY A 58 -8.58 -22.22 -5.55
CA GLY A 58 -8.66 -22.07 -4.09
C GLY A 58 -7.31 -22.13 -3.36
N GLY A 59 -6.28 -22.78 -3.94
CA GLY A 59 -4.96 -22.97 -3.36
C GLY A 59 -3.99 -21.80 -3.57
N THR A 60 -4.39 -20.75 -4.32
CA THR A 60 -3.53 -19.62 -4.67
C THR A 60 -3.74 -18.37 -3.80
N MET A 61 -4.64 -18.43 -2.84
CA MET A 61 -4.95 -17.28 -1.99
C MET A 61 -4.01 -17.22 -0.78
N ARG A 62 -3.37 -16.08 -0.57
CA ARG A 62 -2.68 -15.81 0.70
C ARG A 62 -3.71 -15.55 1.79
N LEU A 63 -3.78 -16.46 2.75
CA LEU A 63 -4.73 -16.42 3.87
C LEU A 63 -3.96 -16.53 5.18
N GLY A 64 -4.30 -15.68 6.14
CA GLY A 64 -3.70 -15.71 7.48
C GLY A 64 -2.71 -14.60 7.73
N ALA A 65 -1.95 -14.71 8.81
CA ALA A 65 -0.94 -13.74 9.20
C ALA A 65 0.39 -14.04 8.51
N TYR A 66 1.02 -12.98 7.99
CA TYR A 66 2.37 -13.02 7.39
C TYR A 66 3.20 -11.90 7.94
N ASP A 67 4.49 -12.16 8.08
CA ASP A 67 5.45 -11.18 8.55
C ASP A 67 5.78 -10.18 7.45
N CYS A 68 6.03 -8.94 7.87
CA CYS A 68 6.42 -7.86 7.00
C CYS A 68 7.51 -7.03 7.67
N ASP A 69 8.63 -6.87 7.00
CA ASP A 69 9.71 -5.98 7.40
C ASP A 69 9.40 -4.55 6.94
N VAL A 70 9.40 -3.61 7.88
CA VAL A 70 9.05 -2.20 7.65
C VAL A 70 10.31 -1.35 7.62
N ARG A 71 10.45 -0.54 6.57
CA ARG A 71 11.59 0.35 6.37
C ARG A 71 11.64 1.45 7.46
N GLU A 72 12.78 1.55 8.16
CA GLU A 72 13.01 2.63 9.11
C GLU A 72 12.92 4.01 8.44
N GLY A 73 12.38 4.99 9.17
CA GLY A 73 12.19 6.35 8.69
C GLY A 73 10.98 6.53 7.77
N SER A 74 10.20 5.49 7.50
CA SER A 74 8.90 5.58 6.84
C SER A 74 7.80 6.03 7.82
N LYS A 75 6.73 6.63 7.32
CA LYS A 75 5.54 6.94 8.13
C LYS A 75 4.88 5.68 8.70
N THR A 76 4.96 4.59 7.96
CA THR A 76 4.53 3.28 8.42
C THR A 76 5.33 2.84 9.63
N PHE A 77 6.66 2.97 9.58
CA PHE A 77 7.53 2.67 10.73
C PHE A 77 7.20 3.55 11.94
N GLU A 78 7.00 4.85 11.72
CA GLU A 78 6.59 5.79 12.79
C GLU A 78 5.26 5.38 13.43
N ALA A 79 4.30 4.88 12.64
CA ALA A 79 3.01 4.44 13.14
C ALA A 79 3.11 3.16 13.99
N TYR A 80 3.87 2.16 13.56
CA TYR A 80 4.00 0.89 14.28
C TYR A 80 5.05 0.93 15.41
N GLY A 81 6.11 1.73 15.26
CA GLY A 81 7.23 1.78 16.22
C GLY A 81 8.12 0.53 16.25
N GLN A 82 8.05 -0.31 15.22
CA GLN A 82 8.81 -1.57 15.14
C GLN A 82 9.16 -1.94 13.70
N LYS A 83 10.27 -2.67 13.51
CA LYS A 83 10.79 -3.04 12.20
C LYS A 83 10.07 -4.23 11.57
N GLN A 84 9.53 -5.10 12.36
CA GLN A 84 8.83 -6.30 11.91
C GLN A 84 7.43 -6.31 12.49
N ILE A 85 6.45 -6.53 11.63
CA ILE A 85 5.03 -6.63 11.96
C ILE A 85 4.49 -7.93 11.41
N SER A 86 3.36 -8.40 11.93
CA SER A 86 2.65 -9.55 11.41
C SER A 86 1.19 -9.20 11.21
N GLU A 87 0.72 -9.26 9.97
CA GLU A 87 -0.61 -8.78 9.58
C GLU A 87 -1.38 -9.82 8.76
N ARG A 88 -2.69 -9.74 8.78
CA ARG A 88 -3.55 -10.73 8.13
C ARG A 88 -3.83 -10.37 6.67
N HIS A 89 -3.68 -11.37 5.80
CA HIS A 89 -3.89 -11.27 4.37
C HIS A 89 -5.10 -12.09 3.90
N ARG A 90 -5.74 -11.60 2.83
CA ARG A 90 -6.76 -12.31 2.08
C ARG A 90 -6.78 -11.81 0.64
N HIS A 91 -5.82 -12.23 -0.16
CA HIS A 91 -5.70 -11.82 -1.56
C HIS A 91 -4.93 -12.85 -2.38
N ARG A 92 -4.99 -12.71 -3.69
CA ARG A 92 -4.29 -13.57 -4.65
C ARG A 92 -3.29 -12.79 -5.49
N TYR A 93 -3.63 -11.56 -5.82
CA TYR A 93 -2.81 -10.68 -6.64
C TYR A 93 -1.99 -9.74 -5.77
N GLU A 94 -0.79 -9.44 -6.27
CA GLU A 94 0.27 -8.75 -5.54
C GLU A 94 0.88 -7.63 -6.39
N PHE A 95 1.56 -6.70 -5.76
CA PHE A 95 2.42 -5.75 -6.46
C PHE A 95 3.47 -6.52 -7.29
N ASN A 96 3.62 -6.16 -8.57
CA ASN A 96 4.63 -6.76 -9.43
C ASN A 96 6.00 -6.15 -9.16
N ASN A 97 6.88 -6.89 -8.49
CA ASN A 97 8.20 -6.45 -8.06
C ASN A 97 9.13 -5.98 -9.20
N GLN A 98 8.85 -6.33 -10.45
CA GLN A 98 9.62 -5.85 -11.61
C GLN A 98 9.58 -4.32 -11.73
N TYR A 99 8.53 -3.69 -11.24
CA TYR A 99 8.32 -2.23 -11.31
C TYR A 99 8.85 -1.46 -10.10
N ILE A 100 9.34 -2.09 -9.03
CA ILE A 100 9.78 -1.40 -7.78
C ILE A 100 10.66 -0.20 -8.07
N LYS A 101 11.71 -0.39 -8.89
CA LYS A 101 12.70 0.67 -9.17
C LYS A 101 12.07 1.89 -9.84
N GLU A 102 11.09 1.69 -10.70
CA GLU A 102 10.40 2.76 -11.41
C GLU A 102 9.50 3.55 -10.48
N TYR A 103 8.74 2.84 -9.62
CA TYR A 103 7.90 3.46 -8.61
C TYR A 103 8.72 4.29 -7.61
N GLU A 104 9.80 3.71 -7.08
CA GLU A 104 10.66 4.40 -6.11
C GLU A 104 11.34 5.63 -6.71
N LYS A 105 11.82 5.54 -7.95
CA LYS A 105 12.39 6.68 -8.69
C LYS A 105 11.37 7.80 -8.91
N ALA A 106 10.10 7.45 -9.11
CA ALA A 106 9.02 8.41 -9.34
C ALA A 106 8.38 8.94 -8.04
N GLY A 107 8.77 8.41 -6.87
CA GLY A 107 8.38 8.94 -5.56
C GLY A 107 7.39 8.10 -4.76
N MET A 108 6.91 6.95 -5.27
CA MET A 108 6.20 5.97 -4.45
C MET A 108 7.20 4.95 -3.92
N GLN A 109 7.34 4.85 -2.62
CA GLN A 109 8.30 3.99 -1.95
C GLN A 109 7.65 2.67 -1.52
N CYS A 110 8.34 1.55 -1.75
CA CYS A 110 7.98 0.24 -1.21
C CYS A 110 8.62 0.11 0.18
N VAL A 111 7.83 0.34 1.22
CA VAL A 111 8.33 0.47 2.61
C VAL A 111 8.04 -0.73 3.48
N GLY A 112 7.26 -1.68 3.01
CA GLY A 112 7.01 -2.95 3.68
C GLY A 112 7.21 -4.11 2.72
N THR A 113 7.94 -5.13 3.13
CA THR A 113 8.21 -6.34 2.34
C THR A 113 8.11 -7.59 3.18
N ASN A 114 7.54 -8.64 2.64
CA ASN A 114 7.56 -9.93 3.28
C ASN A 114 8.99 -10.51 3.24
N PRO A 115 9.57 -10.93 4.37
CA PRO A 115 10.96 -11.38 4.42
C PRO A 115 11.23 -12.68 3.65
N ASP A 116 10.24 -13.56 3.51
CA ASP A 116 10.41 -14.87 2.87
C ASP A 116 10.27 -14.79 1.35
N SER A 117 9.27 -14.03 0.85
CA SER A 117 8.92 -13.94 -0.57
C SER A 117 9.40 -12.66 -1.25
N ASN A 118 9.89 -11.67 -0.50
CA ASN A 118 10.22 -10.32 -0.98
C ASN A 118 9.04 -9.56 -1.65
N LEU A 119 7.81 -9.99 -1.41
CA LEU A 119 6.64 -9.30 -1.94
C LEU A 119 6.42 -7.97 -1.24
N VAL A 120 6.05 -6.96 -2.04
CA VAL A 120 5.71 -5.63 -1.52
C VAL A 120 4.37 -5.69 -0.80
N GLU A 121 4.38 -5.38 0.49
CA GLU A 121 3.21 -5.38 1.36
C GLU A 121 2.69 -3.97 1.66
N ILE A 122 3.57 -2.97 1.59
CA ILE A 122 3.23 -1.58 1.93
C ILE A 122 3.91 -0.64 0.94
N VAL A 123 3.11 0.29 0.39
CA VAL A 123 3.59 1.41 -0.40
C VAL A 123 3.25 2.73 0.28
N GLU A 124 4.12 3.74 0.14
CA GLU A 124 3.82 5.09 0.59
C GLU A 124 4.41 6.16 -0.35
N ILE A 125 3.80 7.36 -0.34
CA ILE A 125 4.37 8.57 -0.96
C ILE A 125 4.83 9.50 0.18
N PRO A 126 6.13 9.54 0.50
CA PRO A 126 6.65 10.25 1.67
C PRO A 126 6.41 11.76 1.64
N THR A 127 6.35 12.35 0.46
CA THR A 127 6.12 13.81 0.26
C THR A 127 4.70 14.24 0.60
N LEU A 128 3.73 13.33 0.61
CA LEU A 128 2.36 13.61 1.00
C LEU A 128 2.19 13.46 2.51
N LYS A 129 1.25 14.19 3.09
CA LYS A 129 1.00 14.15 4.55
C LYS A 129 0.61 12.75 5.02
N TRP A 130 -0.23 12.06 4.24
CA TRP A 130 -0.57 10.67 4.45
C TRP A 130 -0.97 10.03 3.12
N TYR A 131 -0.18 9.08 2.67
CA TYR A 131 -0.50 8.26 1.49
C TYR A 131 0.14 6.89 1.69
N ILE A 132 -0.63 5.95 2.24
CA ILE A 132 -0.15 4.60 2.59
C ILE A 132 -1.14 3.58 2.04
N GLY A 133 -0.62 2.61 1.30
CA GLY A 133 -1.33 1.43 0.85
C GLY A 133 -0.78 0.17 1.50
N THR A 134 -1.66 -0.71 1.99
CA THR A 134 -1.30 -2.01 2.57
C THR A 134 -1.97 -3.14 1.81
N GLN A 135 -1.22 -4.22 1.52
CA GLN A 135 -1.78 -5.39 0.87
C GLN A 135 -2.56 -6.26 1.86
N PHE A 136 -2.20 -6.19 3.13
CA PHE A 136 -2.91 -6.83 4.23
C PHE A 136 -4.13 -6.01 4.71
N HIS A 137 -4.85 -6.56 5.67
CA HIS A 137 -6.11 -6.05 6.22
C HIS A 137 -5.94 -5.59 7.68
N PRO A 138 -5.50 -4.35 7.94
CA PRO A 138 -5.31 -3.83 9.30
C PRO A 138 -6.60 -3.80 10.12
N GLU A 139 -7.78 -3.78 9.47
CA GLU A 139 -9.07 -3.80 10.14
C GLU A 139 -9.31 -5.10 10.92
N TYR A 140 -8.67 -6.20 10.55
CA TYR A 140 -8.83 -7.48 11.28
C TYR A 140 -8.19 -7.48 12.66
N SER A 141 -7.21 -6.61 12.89
CA SER A 141 -6.54 -6.46 14.18
C SER A 141 -6.93 -5.17 14.94
N SER A 142 -7.90 -4.42 14.40
CA SER A 142 -8.37 -3.16 15.00
C SER A 142 -9.63 -3.35 15.85
N THR A 143 -9.60 -2.86 17.08
CA THR A 143 -10.77 -2.86 17.97
C THR A 143 -10.98 -1.46 18.58
N VAL A 144 -12.13 -1.23 19.20
CA VAL A 144 -12.43 0.05 19.88
C VAL A 144 -11.43 0.31 21.00
N LEU A 145 -11.04 -0.72 21.76
CA LEU A 145 -10.10 -0.59 22.89
C LEU A 145 -8.63 -0.60 22.45
N LYS A 146 -8.33 -1.18 21.29
CA LYS A 146 -7.00 -1.24 20.70
C LYS A 146 -7.08 -0.94 19.20
N PRO A 147 -7.26 0.33 18.83
CA PRO A 147 -7.29 0.73 17.43
C PRO A 147 -5.96 0.45 16.76
N HIS A 148 -6.01 0.07 15.48
CA HIS A 148 -4.82 -0.23 14.71
C HIS A 148 -3.91 1.00 14.54
N PRO A 149 -2.56 0.86 14.64
CA PRO A 149 -1.62 1.99 14.58
C PRO A 149 -1.77 2.86 13.32
N LEU A 150 -1.99 2.25 12.15
CA LEU A 150 -2.18 2.98 10.90
C LEU A 150 -3.45 3.84 10.92
N PHE A 151 -4.54 3.37 11.54
CA PHE A 151 -5.77 4.16 11.64
C PHE A 151 -5.61 5.34 12.59
N LEU A 152 -4.95 5.12 13.73
CA LEU A 152 -4.64 6.21 14.67
C LEU A 152 -3.77 7.27 14.01
N SER A 153 -2.71 6.87 13.33
CA SER A 153 -1.78 7.80 12.67
C SER A 153 -2.44 8.53 11.50
N PHE A 154 -3.34 7.87 10.74
CA PHE A 154 -4.14 8.51 9.70
C PHE A 154 -5.01 9.63 10.27
N VAL A 155 -5.76 9.34 11.33
CA VAL A 155 -6.64 10.33 11.98
C VAL A 155 -5.82 11.48 12.56
N LYS A 156 -4.71 11.19 13.22
CA LYS A 156 -3.78 12.20 13.76
C LYS A 156 -3.27 13.14 12.66
N ALA A 157 -2.79 12.60 11.56
CA ALA A 157 -2.33 13.38 10.42
C ALA A 157 -3.45 14.25 9.81
N ALA A 158 -4.69 13.74 9.75
CA ALA A 158 -5.84 14.49 9.26
C ALA A 158 -6.20 15.68 10.18
N ILE A 159 -6.16 15.49 11.50
CA ILE A 159 -6.39 16.56 12.50
C ILE A 159 -5.32 17.64 12.37
N GLU A 160 -4.05 17.27 12.31
CA GLU A 160 -2.92 18.20 12.16
C GLU A 160 -3.05 19.04 10.89
N ASN A 161 -3.45 18.42 9.78
CA ASN A 161 -3.71 19.13 8.52
C ASN A 161 -4.86 20.14 8.66
N SER A 162 -5.98 19.77 9.29
CA SER A 162 -7.11 20.65 9.51
C SER A 162 -6.72 21.89 10.33
N LEU A 163 -5.91 21.69 11.37
CA LEU A 163 -5.43 22.79 12.21
C LEU A 163 -4.48 23.74 11.49
N SER A 164 -3.58 23.21 10.67
CA SER A 164 -2.63 24.03 9.86
C SER A 164 -3.36 24.87 8.81
N THR A 165 -4.38 24.34 8.17
CA THR A 165 -5.19 25.07 7.18
C THR A 165 -5.98 26.21 7.83
N LYS A 166 -6.51 26.01 9.06
CA LYS A 166 -7.22 27.06 9.80
C LYS A 166 -6.32 28.21 10.26
N LYS A 167 -5.05 27.95 10.56
CA LYS A 167 -4.08 29.02 10.87
C LYS A 167 -3.81 29.89 9.66
N GLN A 168 -3.52 29.30 8.51
CA GLN A 168 -3.23 30.03 7.26
C GLN A 168 -4.42 30.89 6.77
N SER A 169 -5.66 30.52 7.11
CA SER A 169 -6.85 31.31 6.73
C SER A 169 -7.15 32.46 7.69
N LYS A 170 -6.52 32.53 8.88
CA LYS A 170 -6.66 33.65 9.83
C LYS A 170 -5.59 34.73 9.64
N ASP A 171 -4.51 34.40 8.95
CA ASP A 171 -3.38 35.31 8.70
C ASP A 171 -3.49 36.00 7.32
N LYS A 172 -4.61 35.82 6.61
CA LYS A 172 -5.02 36.51 5.39
C LYS A 172 -6.23 37.43 5.66
#